data_2bdeb803a912b42a9ae1d8e7e0e59ca3
#
_entry.id   2bdeb803a912b42a9ae1d8e7e0e59ca3
#
_cell.length_a   1.000
_cell.length_b   1.000
_cell.length_c   1.000
_cell.angle_alpha   90.00
_cell.angle_beta   90.00
_cell.angle_gamma   90.00
#
_symmetry.space_group_name_H-M   'P 1'
#
loop_
_entity.id
_entity.type
_entity.pdbx_description
1 polymer ?
#
loop_
_entity_poly.entity_id
_entity_poly.type
_entity_poly.pdbx_seq_one_letter_code
_entity_poly.pdbx_strand_id
1 'polypeptide(L)'
;MPRRARPLLASILCLVLAAACGASRTPAPVPPTAPVPRPTPAGAAPVSGEIVVFAAASLTDAFQDMAGAFQQAHPDARVTFNFGASSQLATQLAQGARADVFASADQAQMDNARRADAIAGQDRVFAGNRLVLITPGDNPRHIAGVRDLGNDGVKFVTAQPSVPIGQYTAQMLDKASADPAYGADFRARVQANTVSQEDNVRQVVSKVQLGEADAAVVYSTDATPQVRDQLRIIQIPDALQTRATYPIAVARGSNSAGGEAFVSYVLGPQGQATLAKWGFLPPSAAGAPDSAA
;
A
#
# COMPACT_ATOMS: atom_id res chain seq x y z
N MET A 1 -20.11 -54.76 -42.82
CA MET A 1 -21.17 -55.56 -43.51
C MET A 1 -22.26 -55.84 -42.50
N PRO A 2 -23.53 -55.89 -42.84
CA PRO A 2 -24.30 -55.20 -43.91
C PRO A 2 -25.31 -54.20 -43.35
N ARG A 3 -25.67 -53.13 -43.97
CA ARG A 3 -26.67 -52.82 -45.02
C ARG A 3 -28.12 -53.25 -44.73
N ARG A 4 -28.99 -52.25 -44.78
CA ARG A 4 -30.30 -52.12 -45.44
C ARG A 4 -31.36 -51.38 -44.56
N ALA A 5 -32.27 -50.60 -44.96
CA ALA A 5 -32.72 -50.00 -46.22
C ALA A 5 -34.02 -49.19 -45.89
N ARG A 6 -34.23 -48.14 -46.59
CA ARG A 6 -35.47 -47.34 -46.62
C ARG A 6 -36.65 -48.17 -47.15
N PRO A 7 -37.94 -47.73 -46.93
CA PRO A 7 -38.57 -47.08 -48.07
C PRO A 7 -39.49 -45.87 -47.76
N LEU A 8 -39.68 -45.10 -48.80
CA LEU A 8 -40.67 -44.07 -49.13
C LEU A 8 -42.08 -44.59 -49.14
N LEU A 9 -43.05 -43.63 -48.97
CA LEU A 9 -44.31 -43.51 -49.69
C LEU A 9 -45.06 -42.28 -49.16
N ALA A 10 -45.17 -41.18 -49.82
CA ALA A 10 -45.93 -40.77 -50.94
C ALA A 10 -47.42 -40.44 -50.60
N SER A 11 -47.76 -39.15 -50.76
CA SER A 11 -48.95 -38.50 -51.25
C SER A 11 -50.29 -38.67 -50.49
N ILE A 12 -50.93 -37.56 -50.18
CA ILE A 12 -52.12 -37.10 -50.90
C ILE A 12 -52.45 -35.65 -50.44
N LEU A 13 -52.68 -34.87 -51.45
CA LEU A 13 -53.14 -33.48 -51.51
C LEU A 13 -54.66 -33.44 -51.26
N CYS A 14 -55.13 -32.61 -50.34
CA CYS A 14 -56.55 -32.15 -50.33
C CYS A 14 -56.57 -30.64 -50.03
N LEU A 15 -56.90 -29.93 -51.06
CA LEU A 15 -57.17 -28.49 -51.08
C LEU A 15 -58.66 -28.29 -50.64
N VAL A 16 -58.88 -27.57 -49.53
CA VAL A 16 -60.17 -26.99 -49.18
C VAL A 16 -60.00 -25.50 -48.92
N LEU A 17 -60.44 -24.68 -49.84
CA LEU A 17 -60.69 -23.25 -49.63
C LEU A 17 -61.90 -23.09 -48.70
N ALA A 18 -61.73 -22.36 -47.61
CA ALA A 18 -62.85 -21.75 -46.93
C ALA A 18 -62.42 -20.30 -46.54
N ALA A 19 -63.07 -19.38 -47.22
CA ALA A 19 -63.01 -17.94 -46.86
C ALA A 19 -63.77 -17.71 -45.56
N ALA A 20 -63.17 -17.05 -44.60
CA ALA A 20 -63.89 -16.54 -43.44
C ALA A 20 -63.30 -15.18 -43.00
N CYS A 21 -64.19 -14.26 -42.91
CA CYS A 21 -64.11 -12.84 -42.58
C CYS A 21 -63.12 -12.45 -41.53
N GLY A 22 -62.42 -11.35 -41.84
CA GLY A 22 -61.59 -10.64 -40.91
C GLY A 22 -62.41 -10.05 -39.77
N ALA A 23 -61.98 -10.40 -38.54
CA ALA A 23 -62.29 -9.64 -37.34
C ALA A 23 -60.97 -9.12 -36.79
N SER A 24 -60.66 -7.83 -37.01
CA SER A 24 -59.60 -7.12 -36.43
C SER A 24 -59.77 -7.10 -34.90
N ARG A 25 -59.02 -7.93 -34.20
CA ARG A 25 -58.89 -7.82 -32.72
C ARG A 25 -57.93 -6.72 -32.42
N THR A 26 -58.41 -5.58 -31.92
CA THR A 26 -57.64 -4.54 -31.27
C THR A 26 -56.96 -5.17 -30.06
N PRO A 27 -55.64 -5.04 -29.92
CA PRO A 27 -54.98 -5.51 -28.70
C PRO A 27 -55.41 -4.68 -27.49
N ALA A 28 -55.83 -5.36 -26.43
CA ALA A 28 -56.16 -4.72 -25.16
C ALA A 28 -54.94 -3.95 -24.60
N PRO A 29 -55.16 -2.78 -23.96
CA PRO A 29 -54.06 -2.05 -23.36
C PRO A 29 -53.44 -2.90 -22.26
N VAL A 30 -52.09 -3.10 -22.35
CA VAL A 30 -51.28 -3.74 -21.31
C VAL A 30 -51.30 -2.80 -20.10
N PRO A 31 -51.70 -3.27 -18.90
CA PRO A 31 -51.63 -2.44 -17.72
C PRO A 31 -50.17 -2.03 -17.46
N PRO A 32 -49.89 -0.80 -16.99
CA PRO A 32 -48.58 -0.37 -16.69
C PRO A 32 -47.94 -1.28 -15.61
N THR A 33 -46.87 -1.95 -15.99
CA THR A 33 -46.07 -2.78 -15.06
C THR A 33 -45.55 -1.86 -13.98
N ALA A 34 -45.98 -2.08 -12.74
CA ALA A 34 -45.41 -1.34 -11.59
C ALA A 34 -43.89 -1.50 -11.57
N PRO A 35 -43.15 -0.43 -11.28
CA PRO A 35 -41.69 -0.53 -11.21
C PRO A 35 -41.31 -1.59 -10.17
N VAL A 36 -40.62 -2.63 -10.62
CA VAL A 36 -40.02 -3.63 -9.74
C VAL A 36 -39.04 -2.88 -8.83
N PRO A 37 -39.20 -2.95 -7.50
CA PRO A 37 -38.23 -2.31 -6.60
C PRO A 37 -36.85 -2.86 -6.94
N ARG A 38 -35.93 -1.97 -7.32
CA ARG A 38 -34.53 -2.33 -7.50
C ARG A 38 -34.03 -2.82 -6.12
N PRO A 39 -33.44 -4.03 -6.00
CA PRO A 39 -32.93 -4.49 -4.73
C PRO A 39 -31.91 -3.44 -4.25
N THR A 40 -32.23 -2.79 -3.15
CA THR A 40 -31.28 -1.96 -2.40
C THR A 40 -30.14 -2.91 -2.03
N PRO A 41 -28.88 -2.59 -2.32
CA PRO A 41 -27.78 -3.41 -1.85
C PRO A 41 -27.96 -3.55 -0.32
N ALA A 42 -27.95 -4.80 0.17
CA ALA A 42 -28.04 -5.10 1.57
C ALA A 42 -26.95 -4.28 2.25
N GLY A 43 -27.33 -3.28 3.05
CA GLY A 43 -26.42 -2.36 3.69
C GLY A 43 -25.43 -3.17 4.51
N ALA A 44 -24.15 -3.00 4.25
CA ALA A 44 -23.10 -3.50 5.15
C ALA A 44 -23.47 -3.02 6.57
N ALA A 45 -23.33 -3.89 7.57
CA ALA A 45 -23.58 -3.51 8.95
C ALA A 45 -22.82 -2.20 9.27
N PRO A 46 -23.43 -1.26 10.01
CA PRO A 46 -22.79 0.02 10.31
C PRO A 46 -21.46 -0.24 11.01
N VAL A 47 -20.40 0.38 10.51
CA VAL A 47 -19.07 0.30 11.12
C VAL A 47 -19.08 1.13 12.38
N SER A 48 -18.74 0.54 13.53
CA SER A 48 -18.81 1.21 14.82
C SER A 48 -17.70 0.72 15.76
N GLY A 49 -17.51 1.45 16.86
CA GLY A 49 -16.54 1.13 17.90
C GLY A 49 -15.11 1.58 17.56
N GLU A 50 -14.18 1.25 18.45
CA GLU A 50 -12.78 1.58 18.28
C GLU A 50 -12.10 0.59 17.31
N ILE A 51 -11.31 1.15 16.38
CA ILE A 51 -10.48 0.42 15.43
C ILE A 51 -9.02 0.79 15.73
N VAL A 52 -8.27 -0.16 16.26
CA VAL A 52 -6.86 0.04 16.61
C VAL A 52 -5.99 -0.35 15.42
N VAL A 53 -5.23 0.62 14.91
CA VAL A 53 -4.37 0.47 13.73
C VAL A 53 -2.91 0.59 14.12
N PHE A 54 -2.14 -0.48 13.93
CA PHE A 54 -0.69 -0.44 14.01
C PHE A 54 -0.12 -0.15 12.62
N ALA A 55 0.57 0.98 12.46
CA ALA A 55 1.04 1.43 11.16
C ALA A 55 2.49 1.92 11.19
N ALA A 56 3.23 1.64 10.13
CA ALA A 56 4.59 2.15 9.96
C ALA A 56 4.65 3.67 10.15
N ALA A 57 5.69 4.18 10.79
CA ALA A 57 5.87 5.61 11.08
C ALA A 57 5.79 6.51 9.84
N SER A 58 6.24 6.02 8.68
CA SER A 58 6.14 6.73 7.39
C SER A 58 4.68 6.93 6.90
N LEU A 59 3.71 6.19 7.45
CA LEU A 59 2.29 6.30 7.10
C LEU A 59 1.54 7.35 7.93
N THR A 60 2.17 7.96 8.93
CA THR A 60 1.51 8.80 9.94
C THR A 60 0.56 9.83 9.32
N ASP A 61 1.08 10.69 8.45
CA ASP A 61 0.29 11.81 7.94
C ASP A 61 -0.84 11.34 7.00
N ALA A 62 -0.53 10.39 6.11
CA ALA A 62 -1.52 9.83 5.18
C ALA A 62 -2.64 9.09 5.92
N PHE A 63 -2.31 8.32 6.95
CA PHE A 63 -3.31 7.55 7.69
C PHE A 63 -4.15 8.42 8.62
N GLN A 64 -3.59 9.49 9.20
CA GLN A 64 -4.36 10.47 9.95
C GLN A 64 -5.37 11.21 9.05
N ASP A 65 -4.94 11.60 7.82
CA ASP A 65 -5.82 12.21 6.82
C ASP A 65 -6.96 11.23 6.42
N MET A 66 -6.63 9.95 6.17
CA MET A 66 -7.62 8.91 5.89
C MET A 66 -8.59 8.68 7.03
N ALA A 67 -8.12 8.63 8.28
CA ALA A 67 -8.98 8.40 9.43
C ALA A 67 -10.01 9.52 9.60
N GLY A 68 -9.62 10.77 9.35
CA GLY A 68 -10.54 11.89 9.35
C GLY A 68 -11.70 11.70 8.37
N ALA A 69 -11.40 11.35 7.12
CA ALA A 69 -12.41 11.09 6.09
C ALA A 69 -13.23 9.81 6.36
N PHE A 70 -12.59 8.75 6.85
CA PHE A 70 -13.27 7.49 7.21
C PHE A 70 -14.28 7.70 8.34
N GLN A 71 -13.91 8.42 9.40
CA GLN A 71 -14.80 8.71 10.54
C GLN A 71 -15.96 9.65 10.17
N GLN A 72 -15.77 10.53 9.18
CA GLN A 72 -16.89 11.32 8.63
C GLN A 72 -17.93 10.43 7.94
N ALA A 73 -17.49 9.39 7.25
CA ALA A 73 -18.37 8.42 6.59
C ALA A 73 -18.96 7.40 7.59
N HIS A 74 -18.29 7.18 8.72
CA HIS A 74 -18.68 6.22 9.78
C HIS A 74 -18.64 6.90 11.15
N PRO A 75 -19.63 7.73 11.51
CA PRO A 75 -19.61 8.56 12.74
C PRO A 75 -19.52 7.76 14.04
N ASP A 76 -19.96 6.51 14.03
CA ASP A 76 -19.92 5.62 15.19
C ASP A 76 -18.59 4.85 15.31
N ALA A 77 -17.67 5.01 14.36
CA ALA A 77 -16.34 4.42 14.38
C ALA A 77 -15.28 5.44 14.85
N ARG A 78 -14.33 4.96 15.64
CA ARG A 78 -13.15 5.73 16.07
C ARG A 78 -11.89 4.98 15.68
N VAL A 79 -11.05 5.59 14.85
CA VAL A 79 -9.74 5.03 14.47
C VAL A 79 -8.67 5.58 15.39
N THR A 80 -7.92 4.70 16.03
CA THR A 80 -6.77 5.02 16.87
C THR A 80 -5.52 4.38 16.31
N PHE A 81 -4.39 5.07 16.43
CA PHE A 81 -3.13 4.65 15.83
C PHE A 81 -2.03 4.39 16.85
N ASN A 82 -1.27 3.33 16.60
CA ASN A 82 0.07 3.16 17.15
C ASN A 82 1.06 3.24 15.96
N PHE A 83 1.76 4.37 15.83
CA PHE A 83 2.78 4.57 14.80
C PHE A 83 4.17 4.23 15.33
N GLY A 84 4.91 3.41 14.59
CA GLY A 84 6.25 3.00 14.97
C GLY A 84 6.99 2.31 13.84
N ALA A 85 8.18 1.78 14.14
CA ALA A 85 8.83 0.90 13.18
C ALA A 85 8.00 -0.38 13.00
N SER A 86 7.86 -0.83 11.74
CA SER A 86 7.11 -2.06 11.45
C SER A 86 7.65 -3.26 12.22
N SER A 87 8.96 -3.33 12.46
CA SER A 87 9.60 -4.38 13.27
C SER A 87 9.19 -4.36 14.74
N GLN A 88 9.10 -3.18 15.35
CA GLN A 88 8.64 -3.02 16.72
C GLN A 88 7.16 -3.38 16.84
N LEU A 89 6.34 -2.91 15.89
CA LEU A 89 4.90 -3.21 15.85
C LEU A 89 4.64 -4.70 15.65
N ALA A 90 5.37 -5.37 14.76
CA ALA A 90 5.29 -6.82 14.57
C ALA A 90 5.68 -7.58 15.84
N THR A 91 6.72 -7.11 16.55
CA THR A 91 7.14 -7.68 17.84
C THR A 91 6.05 -7.48 18.91
N GLN A 92 5.44 -6.30 19.00
CA GLN A 92 4.33 -6.04 19.93
C GLN A 92 3.15 -6.96 19.66
N LEU A 93 2.78 -7.15 18.38
CA LEU A 93 1.74 -8.10 17.98
C LEU A 93 2.09 -9.53 18.38
N ALA A 94 3.33 -9.96 18.16
CA ALA A 94 3.83 -11.28 18.57
C ALA A 94 3.80 -11.48 20.10
N GLN A 95 3.92 -10.40 20.86
CA GLN A 95 3.82 -10.40 22.33
C GLN A 95 2.38 -10.27 22.85
N GLY A 96 1.40 -10.27 21.94
CA GLY A 96 -0.02 -10.26 22.30
C GLY A 96 -0.65 -8.86 22.38
N ALA A 97 0.03 -7.81 21.92
CA ALA A 97 -0.61 -6.52 21.75
C ALA A 97 -1.75 -6.64 20.71
N ARG A 98 -2.88 -6.02 21.00
CA ARG A 98 -4.07 -6.11 20.14
C ARG A 98 -4.12 -4.93 19.17
N ALA A 99 -4.26 -5.25 17.90
CA ALA A 99 -4.59 -4.32 16.84
C ALA A 99 -5.63 -4.97 15.92
N ASP A 100 -6.48 -4.16 15.30
CA ASP A 100 -7.47 -4.61 14.31
C ASP A 100 -6.89 -4.55 12.89
N VAL A 101 -5.89 -3.69 12.67
CA VAL A 101 -5.18 -3.55 11.40
C VAL A 101 -3.69 -3.45 11.65
N PHE A 102 -2.90 -4.11 10.80
CA PHE A 102 -1.45 -3.91 10.71
C PHE A 102 -1.06 -3.46 9.29
N ALA A 103 -0.36 -2.32 9.20
CA ALA A 103 0.16 -1.75 7.96
C ALA A 103 1.68 -1.58 8.06
N SER A 104 2.42 -2.39 7.32
CA SER A 104 3.88 -2.46 7.37
C SER A 104 4.53 -1.69 6.22
N ALA A 105 5.79 -1.26 6.41
CA ALA A 105 6.63 -0.67 5.36
C ALA A 105 7.50 -1.70 4.61
N ASP A 106 7.39 -2.97 4.95
CA ASP A 106 7.99 -4.08 4.21
C ASP A 106 7.20 -5.39 4.40
N GLN A 107 7.44 -6.36 3.52
CA GLN A 107 6.81 -7.67 3.60
C GLN A 107 7.38 -8.53 4.74
N ALA A 108 8.65 -8.37 5.07
CA ALA A 108 9.30 -9.20 6.09
C ALA A 108 8.64 -9.04 7.46
N GLN A 109 8.23 -7.81 7.83
CA GLN A 109 7.56 -7.58 9.12
C GLN A 109 6.09 -8.04 9.09
N MET A 110 5.42 -7.96 7.95
CA MET A 110 4.09 -8.57 7.78
C MET A 110 4.18 -10.10 7.94
N ASP A 111 5.20 -10.73 7.36
CA ASP A 111 5.43 -12.16 7.51
C ASP A 111 5.81 -12.55 8.95
N ASN A 112 6.53 -11.68 9.68
CA ASN A 112 6.81 -11.87 11.10
C ASN A 112 5.52 -11.87 11.93
N ALA A 113 4.64 -10.91 11.71
CA ALA A 113 3.34 -10.85 12.40
C ALA A 113 2.46 -12.05 12.04
N ARG A 114 2.51 -12.51 10.79
CA ARG A 114 1.78 -13.71 10.33
C ARG A 114 2.31 -14.98 10.99
N ARG A 115 3.65 -15.17 11.08
CA ARG A 115 4.26 -16.30 11.78
C ARG A 115 3.90 -16.36 13.28
N ALA A 116 3.66 -15.20 13.87
CA ALA A 116 3.18 -15.08 15.26
C ALA A 116 1.66 -15.26 15.40
N ASP A 117 0.96 -15.68 14.34
CA ASP A 117 -0.51 -15.82 14.30
C ASP A 117 -1.27 -14.53 14.67
N ALA A 118 -0.67 -13.36 14.45
CA ALA A 118 -1.29 -12.08 14.76
C ALA A 118 -2.16 -11.51 13.62
N ILE A 119 -2.10 -12.10 12.42
CA ILE A 119 -2.82 -11.66 11.23
C ILE A 119 -4.01 -12.58 10.94
N ALA A 120 -5.16 -11.97 10.65
CA ALA A 120 -6.39 -12.65 10.30
C ALA A 120 -6.62 -12.61 8.79
N GLY A 121 -6.13 -13.60 8.05
CA GLY A 121 -6.33 -13.66 6.60
C GLY A 121 -5.09 -13.25 5.79
N GLN A 122 -5.33 -12.79 4.56
CA GLN A 122 -4.25 -12.42 3.64
C GLN A 122 -3.94 -10.93 3.70
N ASP A 123 -2.67 -10.59 3.62
CA ASP A 123 -2.24 -9.21 3.41
C ASP A 123 -2.37 -8.81 1.93
N ARG A 124 -2.48 -7.52 1.70
CA ARG A 124 -2.53 -6.91 0.38
C ARG A 124 -1.55 -5.74 0.31
N VAL A 125 -0.77 -5.68 -0.75
CA VAL A 125 0.07 -4.50 -1.03
C VAL A 125 -0.87 -3.35 -1.39
N PHE A 126 -0.77 -2.25 -0.66
CA PHE A 126 -1.62 -1.07 -0.85
C PHE A 126 -0.86 0.16 -1.35
N ALA A 127 0.45 0.18 -1.20
CA ALA A 127 1.30 1.28 -1.65
C ALA A 127 2.74 0.82 -1.93
N GLY A 128 3.47 1.65 -2.67
CA GLY A 128 4.92 1.59 -2.80
C GLY A 128 5.56 2.91 -2.40
N ASN A 129 6.90 2.91 -2.26
CA ASN A 129 7.66 4.11 -1.99
C ASN A 129 9.04 4.04 -2.64
N ARG A 130 9.68 5.21 -2.83
CA ARG A 130 11.06 5.32 -3.31
C ARG A 130 11.96 5.86 -2.19
N LEU A 131 13.23 5.54 -2.28
CA LEU A 131 14.23 6.11 -1.39
C LEU A 131 14.71 7.45 -1.92
N VAL A 132 14.97 8.37 -1.00
CA VAL A 132 15.65 9.63 -1.25
C VAL A 132 16.75 9.84 -0.23
N LEU A 133 17.77 10.58 -0.62
CA LEU A 133 18.78 11.09 0.29
C LEU A 133 18.33 12.47 0.76
N ILE A 134 18.40 12.72 2.06
CA ILE A 134 18.12 14.04 2.65
C ILE A 134 19.36 14.58 3.35
N THR A 135 19.48 15.91 3.35
CA THR A 135 20.46 16.67 4.13
C THR A 135 19.73 17.82 4.81
N PRO A 136 20.35 18.52 5.80
CA PRO A 136 19.86 19.83 6.22
C PRO A 136 19.67 20.76 5.02
N GLY A 137 18.76 21.74 5.10
CA GLY A 137 18.44 22.63 3.98
C GLY A 137 19.64 23.42 3.46
N ASP A 138 20.53 23.86 4.35
CA ASP A 138 21.78 24.56 4.03
C ASP A 138 22.90 23.64 3.51
N ASN A 139 22.76 22.33 3.69
CA ASN A 139 23.70 21.29 3.23
C ASN A 139 25.19 21.66 3.46
N PRO A 140 25.63 21.80 4.70
CA PRO A 140 26.96 22.35 5.03
C PRO A 140 28.11 21.46 4.53
N ARG A 141 27.84 20.18 4.23
CA ARG A 141 28.83 19.24 3.68
C ARG A 141 28.80 19.18 2.15
N HIS A 142 27.97 19.99 1.49
CA HIS A 142 27.85 20.02 0.02
C HIS A 142 27.58 18.64 -0.61
N ILE A 143 26.80 17.78 0.08
CA ILE A 143 26.44 16.45 -0.39
C ILE A 143 25.56 16.61 -1.63
N ALA A 144 26.01 16.08 -2.77
CA ALA A 144 25.33 16.15 -4.04
C ALA A 144 24.71 14.81 -4.46
N GLY A 145 25.10 13.70 -3.85
CA GLY A 145 24.61 12.37 -4.18
C GLY A 145 25.08 11.27 -3.24
N VAL A 146 24.66 10.04 -3.55
CA VAL A 146 24.96 8.86 -2.73
C VAL A 146 26.47 8.65 -2.54
N ARG A 147 27.29 8.98 -3.54
CA ARG A 147 28.74 8.83 -3.47
C ARG A 147 29.37 9.59 -2.30
N ASP A 148 28.83 10.78 -1.99
CA ASP A 148 29.39 11.65 -0.97
C ASP A 148 29.20 11.12 0.45
N LEU A 149 28.30 10.16 0.64
CA LEU A 149 28.11 9.48 1.93
C LEU A 149 29.37 8.73 2.40
N GLY A 150 30.22 8.32 1.47
CA GLY A 150 31.50 7.65 1.77
C GLY A 150 32.67 8.59 2.00
N ASN A 151 32.50 9.92 1.96
CA ASN A 151 33.53 10.89 2.22
C ASN A 151 33.83 10.96 3.72
N ASP A 152 35.10 11.15 4.09
CA ASP A 152 35.52 11.22 5.47
C ASP A 152 34.83 12.35 6.24
N GLY A 153 34.41 12.06 7.46
CA GLY A 153 33.79 13.00 8.38
C GLY A 153 32.37 13.39 8.08
N VAL A 154 31.69 12.77 7.09
CA VAL A 154 30.25 12.86 6.92
C VAL A 154 29.57 12.17 8.09
N LYS A 155 28.64 12.86 8.74
CA LYS A 155 27.78 12.26 9.78
C LYS A 155 26.55 11.67 9.12
N PHE A 156 26.56 10.37 8.91
CA PHE A 156 25.41 9.65 8.35
C PHE A 156 24.55 9.10 9.48
N VAL A 157 23.22 9.23 9.37
CA VAL A 157 22.25 8.58 10.25
C VAL A 157 21.39 7.63 9.45
N THR A 158 21.05 6.49 10.03
CA THR A 158 20.16 5.50 9.45
C THR A 158 19.22 4.94 10.52
N ALA A 159 18.34 4.03 10.17
CA ALA A 159 17.58 3.26 11.14
C ALA A 159 18.30 1.94 11.47
N GLN A 160 17.91 1.33 12.59
CA GLN A 160 18.42 0.02 12.99
C GLN A 160 18.22 -1.02 11.87
N PRO A 161 19.07 -2.06 11.75
CA PRO A 161 19.00 -3.07 10.69
C PRO A 161 17.70 -3.86 10.65
N SER A 162 16.95 -3.94 11.76
CA SER A 162 15.64 -4.60 11.83
C SER A 162 14.50 -3.74 11.28
N VAL A 163 14.70 -2.42 11.17
CA VAL A 163 13.69 -1.45 10.72
C VAL A 163 13.65 -1.44 9.19
N PRO A 164 12.47 -1.39 8.55
CA PRO A 164 12.36 -1.45 7.09
C PRO A 164 13.26 -0.47 6.34
N ILE A 165 13.28 0.83 6.72
CA ILE A 165 14.15 1.81 6.04
C ILE A 165 15.65 1.51 6.25
N GLY A 166 16.04 0.93 7.39
CA GLY A 166 17.41 0.48 7.62
C GLY A 166 17.81 -0.66 6.68
N GLN A 167 16.89 -1.61 6.45
CA GLN A 167 17.10 -2.71 5.50
C GLN A 167 17.18 -2.19 4.05
N TYR A 168 16.28 -1.29 3.64
CA TYR A 168 16.33 -0.69 2.30
C TYR A 168 17.59 0.14 2.09
N THR A 169 18.05 0.88 3.11
CA THR A 169 19.33 1.60 3.08
C THR A 169 20.50 0.63 2.90
N ALA A 170 20.52 -0.48 3.62
CA ALA A 170 21.55 -1.50 3.47
C ALA A 170 21.57 -2.09 2.05
N GLN A 171 20.40 -2.42 1.49
CA GLN A 171 20.28 -2.92 0.11
C GLN A 171 20.78 -1.89 -0.93
N MET A 172 20.47 -0.62 -0.74
CA MET A 172 20.97 0.47 -1.58
C MET A 172 22.50 0.56 -1.52
N LEU A 173 23.08 0.46 -0.32
CA LEU A 173 24.54 0.47 -0.13
C LEU A 173 25.21 -0.78 -0.72
N ASP A 174 24.56 -1.94 -0.65
CA ASP A 174 25.05 -3.17 -1.31
C ASP A 174 25.09 -3.02 -2.83
N LYS A 175 24.03 -2.46 -3.43
CA LYS A 175 24.00 -2.14 -4.87
C LYS A 175 25.11 -1.16 -5.25
N ALA A 176 25.31 -0.11 -4.44
CA ALA A 176 26.40 0.85 -4.67
C ALA A 176 27.77 0.20 -4.57
N SER A 177 28.02 -0.69 -3.60
CA SER A 177 29.29 -1.40 -3.47
C SER A 177 29.57 -2.39 -4.61
N ALA A 178 28.52 -2.89 -5.25
CA ALA A 178 28.62 -3.77 -6.42
C ALA A 178 28.91 -2.97 -7.72
N ASP A 179 28.67 -1.65 -7.74
CA ASP A 179 28.97 -0.77 -8.86
C ASP A 179 30.42 -0.25 -8.76
N PRO A 180 31.29 -0.53 -9.75
CA PRO A 180 32.68 -0.07 -9.76
C PRO A 180 32.83 1.46 -9.59
N ALA A 181 31.78 2.23 -9.94
CA ALA A 181 31.79 3.68 -9.77
C ALA A 181 31.87 4.13 -8.31
N TYR A 182 31.43 3.32 -7.35
CA TYR A 182 31.47 3.63 -5.92
C TYR A 182 32.63 2.96 -5.18
N GLY A 183 33.10 1.80 -5.68
CA GLY A 183 34.12 0.96 -5.08
C GLY A 183 33.55 -0.09 -4.12
N ALA A 184 34.19 -1.25 -4.06
CA ALA A 184 33.73 -2.40 -3.28
C ALA A 184 33.68 -2.15 -1.75
N ASP A 185 34.42 -1.17 -1.26
CA ASP A 185 34.46 -0.76 0.14
C ASP A 185 33.43 0.35 0.52
N PHE A 186 32.61 0.80 -0.45
CA PHE A 186 31.72 1.92 -0.27
C PHE A 186 30.78 1.76 0.94
N ARG A 187 30.14 0.60 1.07
CA ARG A 187 29.28 0.30 2.23
C ARG A 187 30.04 0.41 3.55
N ALA A 188 31.26 -0.12 3.60
CA ALA A 188 32.07 -0.05 4.83
C ALA A 188 32.42 1.40 5.20
N ARG A 189 32.74 2.25 4.21
CA ARG A 189 33.00 3.68 4.45
C ARG A 189 31.75 4.40 4.98
N VAL A 190 30.58 4.17 4.39
CA VAL A 190 29.31 4.76 4.89
C VAL A 190 28.99 4.24 6.29
N GLN A 191 29.23 2.97 6.58
CA GLN A 191 29.05 2.42 7.91
C GLN A 191 30.00 3.06 8.94
N ALA A 192 31.24 3.33 8.58
CA ALA A 192 32.20 4.05 9.44
C ALA A 192 31.73 5.50 9.72
N ASN A 193 31.03 6.12 8.79
CA ASN A 193 30.43 7.44 8.92
C ASN A 193 29.09 7.45 9.69
N THR A 194 28.52 6.28 10.04
CA THR A 194 27.23 6.19 10.72
C THR A 194 27.39 6.59 12.19
N VAL A 195 26.80 7.72 12.57
CA VAL A 195 26.89 8.28 13.92
C VAL A 195 25.78 7.78 14.84
N SER A 196 24.64 7.40 14.30
CA SER A 196 23.55 6.76 15.08
C SER A 196 22.63 5.93 14.21
N GLN A 197 21.86 5.05 14.86
CA GLN A 197 20.85 4.20 14.27
C GLN A 197 19.54 4.35 15.04
N GLU A 198 18.53 4.88 14.36
CA GLU A 198 17.27 5.27 14.98
C GLU A 198 16.24 4.12 14.99
N ASP A 199 15.29 4.23 15.90
CA ASP A 199 14.22 3.23 16.06
C ASP A 199 13.17 3.25 14.96
N ASN A 200 13.04 4.35 14.21
CA ASN A 200 12.13 4.48 13.08
C ASN A 200 12.53 5.63 12.15
N VAL A 201 11.92 5.71 10.96
CA VAL A 201 12.28 6.69 9.93
C VAL A 201 12.03 8.14 10.34
N ARG A 202 11.01 8.42 11.16
CA ARG A 202 10.72 9.79 11.61
C ARG A 202 11.81 10.33 12.53
N GLN A 203 12.42 9.48 13.36
CA GLN A 203 13.59 9.85 14.15
C GLN A 203 14.80 10.10 13.25
N VAL A 204 15.00 9.31 12.19
CA VAL A 204 16.05 9.57 11.19
C VAL A 204 15.90 10.96 10.57
N VAL A 205 14.68 11.32 10.13
CA VAL A 205 14.39 12.67 9.58
C VAL A 205 14.72 13.75 10.62
N SER A 206 14.26 13.57 11.85
CA SER A 206 14.48 14.55 12.94
C SER A 206 15.96 14.81 13.20
N LYS A 207 16.83 13.79 13.14
CA LYS A 207 18.28 13.94 13.31
C LYS A 207 18.90 14.87 12.25
N VAL A 208 18.45 14.74 11.01
CA VAL A 208 18.90 15.60 9.91
C VAL A 208 18.35 17.03 10.07
N GLN A 209 17.05 17.17 10.41
CA GLN A 209 16.43 18.48 10.65
C GLN A 209 17.13 19.29 11.75
N LEU A 210 17.55 18.61 12.83
CA LEU A 210 18.23 19.24 13.95
C LEU A 210 19.73 19.50 13.69
N GLY A 211 20.25 19.10 12.52
CA GLY A 211 21.68 19.24 12.19
C GLY A 211 22.58 18.30 12.98
N GLU A 212 22.02 17.27 13.65
CA GLU A 212 22.79 16.25 14.35
C GLU A 212 23.48 15.28 13.38
N ALA A 213 22.95 15.17 12.15
CA ALA A 213 23.49 14.41 11.03
C ALA A 213 23.54 15.25 9.75
N ASP A 214 24.54 14.97 8.91
CA ASP A 214 24.72 15.64 7.61
C ASP A 214 23.85 15.03 6.52
N ALA A 215 23.50 13.75 6.64
CA ALA A 215 22.71 13.04 5.64
C ALA A 215 22.02 11.81 6.20
N ALA A 216 20.91 11.42 5.53
CA ALA A 216 20.20 10.17 5.75
C ALA A 216 19.51 9.70 4.48
N VAL A 217 19.25 8.38 4.39
CA VAL A 217 18.33 7.78 3.42
C VAL A 217 17.00 7.56 4.09
N VAL A 218 15.92 8.07 3.47
CA VAL A 218 14.54 7.99 3.94
C VAL A 218 13.59 7.68 2.78
N TYR A 219 12.31 7.50 3.04
CA TYR A 219 11.32 7.41 1.96
C TYR A 219 11.00 8.82 1.42
N SER A 220 10.64 8.91 0.14
CA SER A 220 10.27 10.19 -0.49
C SER A 220 9.10 10.87 0.23
N THR A 221 8.20 10.11 0.83
CA THR A 221 7.03 10.59 1.59
C THR A 221 7.37 11.12 2.97
N ASP A 222 8.57 10.87 3.50
CA ASP A 222 8.99 11.39 4.81
C ASP A 222 9.44 12.85 4.75
N ALA A 223 9.78 13.36 3.56
CA ALA A 223 9.97 14.78 3.30
C ALA A 223 8.59 15.47 3.17
N THR A 224 7.81 15.44 4.24
CA THR A 224 6.46 16.00 4.29
C THR A 224 6.47 17.53 4.12
N PRO A 225 5.32 18.17 3.76
CA PRO A 225 5.24 19.63 3.67
C PRO A 225 5.74 20.36 4.92
N GLN A 226 5.56 19.77 6.10
CA GLN A 226 5.95 20.36 7.39
C GLN A 226 7.46 20.45 7.60
N VAL A 227 8.23 19.57 6.96
CA VAL A 227 9.68 19.47 7.15
C VAL A 227 10.48 19.78 5.89
N ARG A 228 9.82 19.82 4.74
CA ARG A 228 10.46 19.94 3.42
C ARG A 228 11.33 21.16 3.27
N ASP A 229 10.90 22.30 3.84
CA ASP A 229 11.65 23.57 3.75
C ASP A 229 12.92 23.57 4.61
N GLN A 230 13.04 22.62 5.54
CA GLN A 230 14.21 22.46 6.41
C GLN A 230 15.20 21.39 5.87
N LEU A 231 14.84 20.75 4.77
CA LEU A 231 15.61 19.65 4.19
C LEU A 231 15.92 19.92 2.71
N ARG A 232 17.08 19.47 2.29
CA ARG A 232 17.37 19.29 0.86
C ARG A 232 17.15 17.84 0.49
N ILE A 233 16.36 17.61 -0.57
CA ILE A 233 16.05 16.27 -1.09
C ILE A 233 16.91 16.02 -2.33
N ILE A 234 17.65 14.93 -2.31
CA ILE A 234 18.54 14.50 -3.38
C ILE A 234 18.05 13.15 -3.88
N GLN A 235 17.86 13.05 -5.20
CA GLN A 235 17.39 11.81 -5.81
C GLN A 235 18.47 10.74 -5.79
N ILE A 236 18.10 9.52 -5.44
CA ILE A 236 18.97 8.34 -5.53
C ILE A 236 18.85 7.79 -6.95
N PRO A 237 19.96 7.50 -7.65
CA PRO A 237 19.94 6.92 -9.00
C PRO A 237 19.09 5.64 -9.06
N ASP A 238 18.36 5.44 -10.15
CA ASP A 238 17.46 4.29 -10.32
C ASP A 238 18.17 2.93 -10.18
N ALA A 239 19.41 2.82 -10.61
CA ALA A 239 20.23 1.62 -10.43
C ALA A 239 20.42 1.23 -8.95
N LEU A 240 20.38 2.20 -8.04
CA LEU A 240 20.52 1.99 -6.60
C LEU A 240 19.16 1.91 -5.88
N GLN A 241 18.07 2.28 -6.54
CA GLN A 241 16.74 2.24 -5.94
C GLN A 241 16.34 0.84 -5.52
N THR A 242 15.68 0.78 -4.39
CA THR A 242 14.89 -0.38 -3.97
C THR A 242 13.51 0.13 -3.64
N ARG A 243 12.52 -0.32 -4.41
CA ARG A 243 11.14 0.05 -4.16
C ARG A 243 10.66 -0.55 -2.86
N ALA A 244 10.26 0.28 -1.92
CA ALA A 244 9.60 -0.17 -0.70
C ALA A 244 8.16 -0.59 -1.02
N THR A 245 7.73 -1.69 -0.42
CA THR A 245 6.40 -2.29 -0.60
C THR A 245 5.67 -2.28 0.72
N TYR A 246 4.45 -1.74 0.71
CA TYR A 246 3.63 -1.58 1.91
C TYR A 246 2.46 -2.55 1.91
N PRO A 247 2.53 -3.66 2.65
CA PRO A 247 1.41 -4.56 2.88
C PRO A 247 0.54 -4.08 4.04
N ILE A 248 -0.78 -4.35 3.93
CA ILE A 248 -1.78 -4.13 4.97
C ILE A 248 -2.62 -5.39 5.16
N ALA A 249 -2.98 -5.69 6.39
CA ALA A 249 -3.84 -6.81 6.73
C ALA A 249 -4.74 -6.49 7.93
N VAL A 250 -5.85 -7.20 8.03
CA VAL A 250 -6.61 -7.30 9.28
C VAL A 250 -5.81 -8.12 10.28
N ALA A 251 -5.65 -7.59 11.47
CA ALA A 251 -4.97 -8.26 12.57
C ALA A 251 -6.02 -8.91 13.50
N ARG A 252 -5.58 -9.76 14.44
CA ARG A 252 -6.47 -10.44 15.39
C ARG A 252 -6.80 -9.56 16.60
N GLY A 253 -7.38 -8.39 16.32
CA GLY A 253 -7.87 -7.45 17.32
C GLY A 253 -9.25 -7.79 17.86
N SER A 254 -9.89 -6.80 18.45
CA SER A 254 -11.22 -6.93 19.06
C SER A 254 -12.36 -6.47 18.13
N ASN A 255 -12.04 -5.72 17.07
CA ASN A 255 -12.99 -5.19 16.09
C ASN A 255 -12.58 -5.54 14.64
N SER A 256 -12.63 -6.84 14.32
CA SER A 256 -12.27 -7.33 12.98
C SER A 256 -13.15 -6.74 11.87
N ALA A 257 -14.44 -6.52 12.11
CA ALA A 257 -15.34 -5.90 11.12
C ALA A 257 -14.93 -4.44 10.82
N GLY A 258 -14.58 -3.67 11.87
CA GLY A 258 -14.03 -2.32 11.72
C GLY A 258 -12.68 -2.34 11.00
N GLY A 259 -11.82 -3.29 11.34
CA GLY A 259 -10.53 -3.51 10.67
C GLY A 259 -10.69 -3.81 9.17
N GLU A 260 -11.60 -4.71 8.80
CA GLU A 260 -11.93 -5.02 7.40
C GLU A 260 -12.45 -3.80 6.64
N ALA A 261 -13.31 -3.01 7.28
CA ALA A 261 -13.85 -1.79 6.69
C ALA A 261 -12.74 -0.76 6.45
N PHE A 262 -11.84 -0.55 7.42
CA PHE A 262 -10.72 0.37 7.28
C PHE A 262 -9.71 -0.11 6.22
N VAL A 263 -9.35 -1.40 6.21
CA VAL A 263 -8.50 -1.98 5.15
C VAL A 263 -9.13 -1.80 3.77
N SER A 264 -10.44 -2.04 3.64
CA SER A 264 -11.18 -1.85 2.39
C SER A 264 -11.19 -0.38 1.94
N TYR A 265 -11.29 0.55 2.90
CA TYR A 265 -11.19 1.99 2.63
C TYR A 265 -9.80 2.38 2.11
N VAL A 266 -8.73 1.93 2.77
CA VAL A 266 -7.33 2.19 2.35
C VAL A 266 -7.08 1.70 0.92
N LEU A 267 -7.61 0.53 0.58
CA LEU A 267 -7.47 -0.09 -0.75
C LEU A 267 -8.43 0.50 -1.79
N GLY A 268 -9.48 1.18 -1.34
CA GLY A 268 -10.48 1.81 -2.20
C GLY A 268 -10.01 3.12 -2.84
N PRO A 269 -10.78 3.68 -3.78
CA PRO A 269 -10.40 4.88 -4.53
C PRO A 269 -10.04 6.07 -3.65
N GLN A 270 -10.75 6.28 -2.54
CA GLN A 270 -10.53 7.40 -1.62
C GLN A 270 -9.20 7.25 -0.87
N GLY A 271 -8.92 6.06 -0.33
CA GLY A 271 -7.66 5.76 0.33
C GLY A 271 -6.48 5.88 -0.64
N GLN A 272 -6.61 5.36 -1.85
CA GLN A 272 -5.58 5.44 -2.89
C GLN A 272 -5.33 6.89 -3.34
N ALA A 273 -6.37 7.70 -3.46
CA ALA A 273 -6.23 9.13 -3.75
C ALA A 273 -5.48 9.88 -2.63
N THR A 274 -5.76 9.54 -1.37
CA THR A 274 -5.04 10.12 -0.22
C THR A 274 -3.58 9.70 -0.22
N LEU A 275 -3.27 8.42 -0.49
CA LEU A 275 -1.88 7.96 -0.61
C LEU A 275 -1.13 8.69 -1.73
N ALA A 276 -1.74 8.84 -2.90
CA ALA A 276 -1.15 9.59 -4.01
C ALA A 276 -0.90 11.07 -3.66
N LYS A 277 -1.84 11.73 -2.95
CA LYS A 277 -1.68 13.09 -2.42
C LYS A 277 -0.45 13.23 -1.53
N TRP A 278 -0.15 12.21 -0.73
CA TRP A 278 1.02 12.16 0.16
C TRP A 278 2.29 11.62 -0.53
N GLY A 279 2.26 11.37 -1.85
CA GLY A 279 3.41 10.98 -2.64
C GLY A 279 3.76 9.49 -2.62
N PHE A 280 2.87 8.65 -2.10
CA PHE A 280 3.04 7.20 -2.22
C PHE A 280 2.83 6.74 -3.65
N LEU A 281 3.58 5.75 -4.07
CA LEU A 281 3.41 5.10 -5.36
C LEU A 281 2.24 4.11 -5.30
N PRO A 282 1.52 3.90 -6.42
CA PRO A 282 0.48 2.88 -6.48
C PRO A 282 1.04 1.49 -6.17
N PRO A 283 0.21 0.55 -5.68
CA PRO A 283 0.66 -0.82 -5.49
C PRO A 283 1.14 -1.40 -6.82
N SER A 284 2.33 -2.02 -6.82
CA SER A 284 2.80 -2.84 -7.94
C SER A 284 2.69 -4.31 -7.57
N ALA A 285 2.46 -5.18 -8.56
CA ALA A 285 2.57 -6.61 -8.34
C ALA A 285 3.98 -6.92 -7.81
N ALA A 286 4.08 -7.77 -6.80
CA ALA A 286 5.37 -8.20 -6.26
C ALA A 286 6.22 -8.77 -7.40
N GLY A 287 7.41 -8.18 -7.64
CA GLY A 287 8.33 -8.63 -8.69
C GLY A 287 8.22 -7.93 -10.04
N ALA A 288 7.33 -6.93 -10.22
CA ALA A 288 7.35 -6.12 -11.43
C ALA A 288 8.60 -5.20 -11.43
N PRO A 289 9.40 -5.19 -12.50
CA PRO A 289 10.50 -4.22 -12.60
C PRO A 289 9.92 -2.79 -12.60
N ASP A 290 10.63 -1.86 -11.96
CA ASP A 290 10.31 -0.44 -12.02
C ASP A 290 10.29 0.00 -13.50
N SER A 291 9.12 0.02 -14.12
CA SER A 291 8.96 0.67 -15.41
C SER A 291 9.09 2.17 -15.14
N ALA A 292 10.21 2.74 -15.57
CA ALA A 292 10.45 4.17 -15.60
C ALA A 292 9.26 4.89 -16.26
N ALA A 293 8.66 5.84 -15.54
CA ALA A 293 7.80 6.88 -16.09
C ALA A 293 8.59 8.17 -16.17
#